data_b3868bdd004c9ffcd5a9494188dc093d
#
_entry.id   b3868bdd004c9ffcd5a9494188dc093d
#
_cell.length_a   1.000
_cell.length_b   1.000
_cell.length_c   1.000
_cell.angle_alpha   90.00
_cell.angle_beta   90.00
_cell.angle_gamma   90.00
#
_symmetry.space_group_name_H-M   'P 1'
#
loop_
_entity.id
_entity.type
_entity.pdbx_description
1 polymer ?
#
loop_
_entity_poly.entity_id
_entity_poly.type
_entity_poly.pdbx_seq_one_letter_code
_entity_poly.pdbx_strand_id
1 'polypeptide(L)'
;RAGEVVCASPNALSVYRRLGHSGDLSGLVLAEVTRDLLPMRRSTDEESLSAVLGGTQARDTEVATEDIAVIVRSIPLRPAGERIGALVLVRDVTDLRRRDRELVTKDATIREIHHRVKNNLQTVAALLRLQARRIQEPTARGALEEAVRRVGSIAIVHETLSQSAEEHVQFDDILDRLCRMVTDVSIVGASVSVERDYSFGELPSETATALAMVLTELLQ
;
A
#
# COMPACT_ATOMS: atom_id res chain seq x y z
N ARG A 1 31.76 7.14 32.29
CA ARG A 1 31.17 5.82 32.17
C ARG A 1 30.59 5.65 30.75
N ALA A 2 30.63 4.45 30.19
CA ALA A 2 30.15 4.25 28.83
C ALA A 2 28.62 4.38 28.76
N GLY A 3 28.12 5.28 27.87
CA GLY A 3 26.69 5.48 27.65
C GLY A 3 25.99 6.43 28.62
N GLU A 4 26.71 7.09 29.51
CA GLU A 4 26.17 8.10 30.41
C GLU A 4 25.93 9.42 29.65
N VAL A 5 24.74 10.02 29.82
CA VAL A 5 24.35 11.26 29.15
C VAL A 5 25.06 12.45 29.82
N VAL A 6 25.86 13.17 29.07
CA VAL A 6 26.53 14.39 29.55
C VAL A 6 25.63 15.60 29.45
N CYS A 7 24.87 15.70 28.38
CA CYS A 7 23.95 16.81 28.12
C CYS A 7 22.81 16.34 27.21
N ALA A 8 21.60 16.81 27.46
CA ALA A 8 20.44 16.58 26.64
C ALA A 8 19.81 17.90 26.17
N SER A 9 19.48 17.97 24.88
CA SER A 9 18.75 19.12 24.34
C SER A 9 17.28 19.13 24.82
N PRO A 10 16.61 20.31 24.87
CA PRO A 10 15.20 20.39 25.20
C PRO A 10 14.30 19.49 24.34
N ASN A 11 14.64 19.33 23.05
CA ASN A 11 13.92 18.43 22.16
C ASN A 11 14.08 16.97 22.56
N ALA A 12 15.29 16.53 22.91
CA ALA A 12 15.54 15.17 23.39
C ALA A 12 14.75 14.90 24.69
N LEU A 13 14.78 15.83 25.64
CA LEU A 13 14.00 15.74 26.89
C LEU A 13 12.49 15.67 26.61
N SER A 14 11.99 16.44 25.63
CA SER A 14 10.59 16.39 25.22
C SER A 14 10.20 15.03 24.66
N VAL A 15 11.04 14.43 23.80
CA VAL A 15 10.80 13.09 23.27
C VAL A 15 10.80 12.03 24.37
N TYR A 16 11.79 12.06 25.26
CA TYR A 16 11.85 11.11 26.38
C TYR A 16 10.70 11.28 27.37
N ARG A 17 10.21 12.51 27.56
CA ARG A 17 9.00 12.76 28.36
C ARG A 17 7.77 12.12 27.73
N ARG A 18 7.64 12.17 26.42
CA ARG A 18 6.55 11.48 25.69
C ARG A 18 6.69 9.96 25.75
N LEU A 19 7.92 9.43 25.80
CA LEU A 19 8.19 8.01 26.04
C LEU A 19 7.85 7.56 27.46
N GLY A 20 7.68 8.51 28.40
CA GLY A 20 7.32 8.22 29.80
C GLY A 20 8.39 8.62 30.83
N HIS A 21 9.53 9.17 30.41
CA HIS A 21 10.56 9.63 31.34
C HIS A 21 10.38 11.11 31.66
N SER A 22 9.97 11.43 32.86
CA SER A 22 9.67 12.82 33.29
C SER A 22 10.86 13.57 33.90
N GLY A 23 12.03 12.93 34.07
CA GLY A 23 13.23 13.49 34.69
C GLY A 23 14.22 14.12 33.71
N ASP A 24 15.34 14.65 34.27
CA ASP A 24 16.53 14.97 33.48
C ASP A 24 17.23 13.66 33.07
N LEU A 25 17.86 13.67 31.91
CA LEU A 25 18.64 12.56 31.41
C LEU A 25 20.11 12.64 31.82
N SER A 26 20.59 13.80 32.23
CA SER A 26 22.02 14.02 32.55
C SER A 26 22.47 13.09 33.68
N GLY A 27 23.58 12.43 33.50
CA GLY A 27 24.16 11.46 34.44
C GLY A 27 23.52 10.06 34.40
N LEU A 28 22.46 9.86 33.62
CA LEU A 28 21.83 8.54 33.45
C LEU A 28 22.43 7.75 32.27
N VAL A 29 22.40 6.44 32.35
CA VAL A 29 22.77 5.56 31.22
C VAL A 29 21.61 5.45 30.26
N LEU A 30 21.74 6.06 29.08
CA LEU A 30 20.64 6.20 28.13
C LEU A 30 20.00 4.87 27.72
N ALA A 31 20.81 3.81 27.58
CA ALA A 31 20.35 2.47 27.25
C ALA A 31 19.45 1.86 28.33
N GLU A 32 19.75 2.10 29.61
CA GLU A 32 18.95 1.61 30.72
C GLU A 32 17.61 2.35 30.78
N VAL A 33 17.65 3.69 30.74
CA VAL A 33 16.43 4.52 30.71
C VAL A 33 15.52 4.11 29.56
N THR A 34 16.07 3.94 28.35
CA THR A 34 15.24 3.57 27.20
C THR A 34 14.67 2.18 27.32
N ARG A 35 15.41 1.24 27.85
CA ARG A 35 14.93 -0.14 28.08
C ARG A 35 13.77 -0.19 29.06
N ASP A 36 13.84 0.58 30.15
CA ASP A 36 12.81 0.62 31.18
C ASP A 36 11.49 1.25 30.68
N LEU A 37 11.58 2.10 29.64
CA LEU A 37 10.42 2.74 29.01
C LEU A 37 9.74 1.89 27.93
N LEU A 38 10.43 0.85 27.44
CA LEU A 38 9.89 -0.01 26.40
C LEU A 38 9.11 -1.16 27.03
N PRO A 39 7.82 -1.37 26.70
CA PRO A 39 7.13 -2.58 27.10
C PRO A 39 7.87 -3.79 26.54
N MET A 40 7.97 -4.84 27.34
CA MET A 40 8.66 -6.12 27.03
C MET A 40 8.06 -6.81 25.78
N ARG A 41 8.11 -6.18 24.63
CA ARG A 41 7.96 -6.87 23.35
C ARG A 41 9.37 -7.20 22.87
N ARG A 42 9.66 -8.50 22.79
CA ARG A 42 10.87 -9.07 22.21
C ARG A 42 11.15 -8.37 20.86
N SER A 43 11.90 -7.28 20.89
CA SER A 43 12.46 -6.75 19.67
C SER A 43 13.69 -7.62 19.38
N THR A 44 13.76 -8.16 18.19
CA THR A 44 14.88 -8.91 17.61
C THR A 44 16.19 -8.09 17.60
N ASP A 45 16.19 -6.89 18.20
CA ASP A 45 17.22 -5.86 18.09
C ASP A 45 17.69 -5.28 19.44
N GLU A 46 17.53 -5.96 20.56
CA GLU A 46 17.99 -5.44 21.87
C GLU A 46 19.51 -5.16 21.90
N GLU A 47 20.30 -6.02 21.26
CA GLU A 47 21.76 -5.79 21.14
C GLU A 47 22.06 -4.57 20.28
N SER A 48 21.32 -4.39 19.19
CA SER A 48 21.40 -3.23 18.30
C SER A 48 21.04 -1.94 19.02
N LEU A 49 19.94 -1.94 19.79
CA LEU A 49 19.48 -0.79 20.56
C LEU A 49 20.53 -0.40 21.62
N SER A 50 21.06 -1.36 22.37
CA SER A 50 22.08 -1.11 23.38
C SER A 50 23.38 -0.58 22.76
N ALA A 51 23.79 -1.08 21.59
CA ALA A 51 24.97 -0.60 20.87
C ALA A 51 24.78 0.84 20.36
N VAL A 52 23.59 1.18 19.85
CA VAL A 52 23.26 2.53 19.38
C VAL A 52 23.19 3.50 20.56
N LEU A 53 22.42 3.18 21.61
CA LEU A 53 22.28 4.04 22.77
C LEU A 53 23.56 4.16 23.58
N GLY A 54 24.40 3.13 23.58
CA GLY A 54 25.76 3.18 24.16
C GLY A 54 26.76 3.95 23.31
N GLY A 55 26.39 4.41 22.11
CA GLY A 55 27.23 5.21 21.24
C GLY A 55 28.45 4.47 20.68
N THR A 56 28.38 3.15 20.55
CA THR A 56 29.50 2.32 20.09
C THR A 56 29.58 2.21 18.58
N GLN A 57 28.43 2.29 17.91
CA GLN A 57 28.28 2.13 16.46
C GLN A 57 27.49 3.28 15.86
N ALA A 58 27.88 3.69 14.65
CA ALA A 58 27.10 4.63 13.84
C ALA A 58 25.95 3.87 13.17
N ARG A 59 24.77 3.89 13.79
CA ARG A 59 23.60 3.16 13.30
C ARG A 59 22.32 3.87 13.70
N ASP A 60 21.27 3.63 12.92
CA ASP A 60 19.91 4.04 13.23
C ASP A 60 19.16 2.85 13.82
N THR A 61 18.33 3.12 14.82
CA THR A 61 17.38 2.15 15.35
C THR A 61 16.05 2.84 15.61
N GLU A 62 14.96 2.11 15.45
CA GLU A 62 13.62 2.61 15.74
C GLU A 62 13.18 2.07 17.10
N VAL A 63 12.68 2.97 17.92
CA VAL A 63 12.06 2.69 19.22
C VAL A 63 10.59 3.06 19.11
N ALA A 64 9.69 2.10 19.23
CA ALA A 64 8.26 2.34 19.13
C ALA A 64 7.49 1.71 20.28
N THR A 65 6.55 2.49 20.83
CA THR A 65 5.48 2.02 21.71
C THR A 65 4.15 2.08 20.99
N GLU A 66 3.02 1.86 21.67
CA GLU A 66 1.69 2.01 21.04
C GLU A 66 1.42 3.45 20.58
N ASP A 67 1.92 4.43 21.34
CA ASP A 67 1.58 5.85 21.18
C ASP A 67 2.68 6.68 20.52
N ILE A 68 3.93 6.22 20.52
CA ILE A 68 5.07 7.00 20.02
C ILE A 68 6.05 6.14 19.25
N ALA A 69 6.57 6.68 18.14
CA ALA A 69 7.66 6.11 17.35
C ALA A 69 8.80 7.11 17.24
N VAL A 70 10.01 6.67 17.58
CA VAL A 70 11.21 7.50 17.63
C VAL A 70 12.33 6.82 16.86
N ILE A 71 13.01 7.56 15.99
CA ILE A 71 14.27 7.11 15.38
C ILE A 71 15.41 7.66 16.23
N VAL A 72 16.29 6.76 16.65
CA VAL A 72 17.51 7.07 17.38
C VAL A 72 18.70 6.77 16.48
N ARG A 73 19.54 7.78 16.24
CA ARG A 73 20.78 7.67 15.48
C ARG A 73 21.96 7.98 16.37
N SER A 74 22.93 7.08 16.43
CA SER A 74 24.20 7.31 17.13
C SER A 74 25.30 7.66 16.17
N ILE A 75 26.12 8.64 16.55
CA ILE A 75 27.32 9.09 15.84
C ILE A 75 28.49 9.08 16.83
N PRO A 76 29.34 8.04 16.82
CA PRO A 76 30.53 7.98 17.68
C PRO A 76 31.48 9.13 17.39
N LEU A 77 31.92 9.84 18.42
CA LEU A 77 32.90 10.93 18.33
C LEU A 77 34.31 10.33 18.53
N ARG A 78 35.14 10.41 17.47
CA ARG A 78 36.47 9.80 17.45
C ARG A 78 37.55 10.81 16.95
N PRO A 79 37.86 11.87 17.70
CA PRO A 79 38.96 12.72 17.34
C PRO A 79 40.28 11.89 17.39
N ALA A 80 41.09 12.02 16.38
CA ALA A 80 42.37 11.28 16.22
C ALA A 80 42.26 9.74 16.34
N GLY A 81 41.06 9.17 16.06
CA GLY A 81 40.81 7.71 16.09
C GLY A 81 40.38 7.16 17.44
N GLU A 82 40.57 7.89 18.55
CA GLU A 82 40.12 7.48 19.86
C GLU A 82 38.69 7.93 20.15
N ARG A 83 37.86 7.02 20.69
CA ARG A 83 36.48 7.33 21.02
C ARG A 83 36.39 8.09 22.33
N ILE A 84 35.95 9.34 22.26
CA ILE A 84 35.70 10.20 23.44
C ILE A 84 34.26 10.25 23.89
N GLY A 85 33.32 9.83 23.03
CA GLY A 85 31.88 9.87 23.32
C GLY A 85 31.05 9.55 22.08
N ALA A 86 29.79 9.94 22.12
CA ALA A 86 28.87 9.86 20.98
C ALA A 86 27.85 10.99 21.00
N LEU A 87 27.39 11.42 19.85
CA LEU A 87 26.19 12.23 19.68
C LEU A 87 25.02 11.30 19.36
N VAL A 88 23.99 11.33 20.18
CA VAL A 88 22.74 10.58 19.95
C VAL A 88 21.67 11.56 19.48
N LEU A 89 21.23 11.41 18.25
CA LEU A 89 20.12 12.16 17.66
C LEU A 89 18.82 11.39 17.87
N VAL A 90 17.80 12.09 18.34
CA VAL A 90 16.48 11.50 18.62
C VAL A 90 15.45 12.28 17.80
N ARG A 91 14.71 11.59 16.96
CA ARG A 91 13.68 12.16 16.10
C ARG A 91 12.34 11.47 16.34
N ASP A 92 11.35 12.23 16.74
CA ASP A 92 9.97 11.77 16.80
C ASP A 92 9.41 11.61 15.37
N VAL A 93 8.94 10.44 15.05
CA VAL A 93 8.35 10.09 13.74
C VAL A 93 6.92 9.56 13.89
N THR A 94 6.31 9.79 15.04
CA THR A 94 4.97 9.28 15.36
C THR A 94 3.92 9.69 14.34
N ASP A 95 3.85 11.00 14.03
CA ASP A 95 2.87 11.51 13.06
C ASP A 95 3.13 11.00 11.64
N LEU A 96 4.42 10.87 11.27
CA LEU A 96 4.80 10.30 9.98
C LEU A 96 4.35 8.84 9.88
N ARG A 97 4.68 8.03 10.87
CA ARG A 97 4.28 6.62 10.94
C ARG A 97 2.77 6.41 10.98
N ARG A 98 2.07 7.30 11.67
CA ARG A 98 0.61 7.26 11.70
C ARG A 98 0.02 7.50 10.31
N ARG A 99 0.50 8.53 9.60
CA ARG A 99 0.06 8.84 8.23
C ARG A 99 0.37 7.71 7.26
N ASP A 100 1.58 7.13 7.35
CA ASP A 100 1.95 5.99 6.51
C ASP A 100 1.01 4.79 6.72
N ARG A 101 0.69 4.46 7.99
CA ARG A 101 -0.27 3.40 8.32
C ARG A 101 -1.68 3.72 7.81
N GLU A 102 -2.13 4.96 7.94
CA GLU A 102 -3.43 5.39 7.44
C GLU A 102 -3.51 5.26 5.91
N LEU A 103 -2.44 5.62 5.18
CA LEU A 103 -2.37 5.45 3.72
C LEU A 103 -2.42 3.97 3.34
N VAL A 104 -1.58 3.13 3.94
CA VAL A 104 -1.58 1.68 3.67
C VAL A 104 -2.95 1.06 3.94
N THR A 105 -3.63 1.48 5.02
CA THR A 105 -4.97 0.98 5.35
C THR A 105 -6.01 1.43 4.33
N LYS A 106 -5.95 2.69 3.86
CA LYS A 106 -6.84 3.20 2.81
C LYS A 106 -6.66 2.43 1.51
N ASP A 107 -5.42 2.21 1.08
CA ASP A 107 -5.11 1.46 -0.14
C ASP A 107 -5.62 0.01 -0.07
N ALA A 108 -5.46 -0.63 1.08
CA ALA A 108 -6.00 -1.97 1.30
C ALA A 108 -7.53 -2.00 1.22
N THR A 109 -8.20 -0.99 1.80
CA THR A 109 -9.66 -0.86 1.77
C THR A 109 -10.16 -0.61 0.35
N ILE A 110 -9.50 0.26 -0.41
CA ILE A 110 -9.86 0.54 -1.81
C ILE A 110 -9.76 -0.74 -2.65
N ARG A 111 -8.65 -1.48 -2.53
CA ARG A 111 -8.49 -2.77 -3.23
C ARG A 111 -9.59 -3.77 -2.85
N GLU A 112 -9.94 -3.88 -1.58
CA GLU A 112 -11.03 -4.76 -1.15
C GLU A 112 -12.38 -4.34 -1.74
N ILE A 113 -12.69 -3.04 -1.80
CA ILE A 113 -13.91 -2.54 -2.44
C ILE A 113 -13.94 -2.96 -3.93
N HIS A 114 -12.86 -2.76 -4.67
CA HIS A 114 -12.79 -3.16 -6.07
C HIS A 114 -12.98 -4.68 -6.25
N HIS A 115 -12.36 -5.49 -5.40
CA HIS A 115 -12.58 -6.94 -5.43
C HIS A 115 -14.03 -7.33 -5.15
N ARG A 116 -14.70 -6.68 -4.20
CA ARG A 116 -16.10 -6.92 -3.90
C ARG A 116 -17.01 -6.49 -5.05
N VAL A 117 -16.75 -5.33 -5.64
CA VAL A 117 -17.50 -4.86 -6.83
C VAL A 117 -17.39 -5.86 -7.97
N LYS A 118 -16.17 -6.32 -8.30
CA LYS A 118 -15.95 -7.36 -9.30
C LYS A 118 -16.76 -8.62 -9.01
N ASN A 119 -16.71 -9.15 -7.78
CA ASN A 119 -17.43 -10.36 -7.40
C ASN A 119 -18.95 -10.19 -7.54
N ASN A 120 -19.47 -9.02 -7.17
CA ASN A 120 -20.89 -8.69 -7.32
C ASN A 120 -21.28 -8.63 -8.81
N LEU A 121 -20.47 -7.98 -9.65
CA LEU A 121 -20.71 -7.89 -11.10
C LEU A 121 -20.69 -9.29 -11.75
N GLN A 122 -19.74 -10.14 -11.37
CA GLN A 122 -19.70 -11.54 -11.85
C GLN A 122 -20.95 -12.33 -11.45
N THR A 123 -21.45 -12.14 -10.23
CA THR A 123 -22.68 -12.78 -9.76
C THR A 123 -23.88 -12.29 -10.56
N VAL A 124 -24.00 -10.97 -10.80
CA VAL A 124 -25.06 -10.39 -11.62
C VAL A 124 -24.99 -10.94 -13.05
N ALA A 125 -23.81 -10.98 -13.67
CA ALA A 125 -23.62 -11.54 -15.00
C ALA A 125 -24.04 -13.02 -15.08
N ALA A 126 -23.72 -13.82 -14.06
CA ALA A 126 -24.12 -15.22 -13.99
C ALA A 126 -25.65 -15.36 -13.90
N LEU A 127 -26.32 -14.55 -13.08
CA LEU A 127 -27.78 -14.54 -12.97
C LEU A 127 -28.44 -14.12 -14.28
N LEU A 128 -27.94 -13.09 -14.94
CA LEU A 128 -28.44 -12.66 -16.26
C LEU A 128 -28.29 -13.75 -17.32
N ARG A 129 -27.14 -14.47 -17.35
CA ARG A 129 -26.93 -15.62 -18.25
C ARG A 129 -27.94 -16.74 -17.98
N LEU A 130 -28.24 -17.04 -16.71
CA LEU A 130 -29.23 -18.04 -16.35
C LEU A 130 -30.65 -17.64 -16.81
N GLN A 131 -30.98 -16.35 -16.70
CA GLN A 131 -32.27 -15.84 -17.21
C GLN A 131 -32.34 -15.89 -18.74
N ALA A 132 -31.28 -15.47 -19.43
CA ALA A 132 -31.19 -15.51 -20.90
C ALA A 132 -31.43 -16.94 -21.45
N ARG A 133 -30.92 -17.99 -20.79
CA ARG A 133 -31.16 -19.39 -21.17
C ARG A 133 -32.61 -19.84 -21.04
N ARG A 134 -33.42 -19.19 -20.21
CA ARG A 134 -34.83 -19.54 -19.97
C ARG A 134 -35.77 -18.81 -20.91
N ILE A 135 -35.32 -17.73 -21.53
CA ILE A 135 -36.13 -16.92 -22.44
C ILE A 135 -36.08 -17.55 -23.83
N GLN A 136 -37.27 -17.81 -24.39
CA GLN A 136 -37.41 -18.37 -25.75
C GLN A 136 -37.50 -17.28 -26.83
N GLU A 137 -37.91 -16.07 -26.45
CA GLU A 137 -38.06 -14.96 -27.38
C GLU A 137 -36.66 -14.41 -27.74
N PRO A 138 -36.29 -14.41 -29.05
CA PRO A 138 -34.92 -14.11 -29.46
C PRO A 138 -34.47 -12.68 -29.13
N THR A 139 -35.35 -11.69 -29.27
CA THR A 139 -35.09 -10.27 -29.02
C THR A 139 -34.78 -10.02 -27.53
N ALA A 140 -35.61 -10.56 -26.65
CA ALA A 140 -35.42 -10.43 -25.20
C ALA A 140 -34.18 -11.18 -24.72
N ARG A 141 -33.88 -12.34 -25.32
CA ARG A 141 -32.65 -13.07 -25.03
C ARG A 141 -31.42 -12.28 -25.46
N GLY A 142 -31.43 -11.70 -26.69
CA GLY A 142 -30.34 -10.84 -27.18
C GLY A 142 -30.06 -9.65 -26.28
N ALA A 143 -31.11 -8.95 -25.79
CA ALA A 143 -30.95 -7.85 -24.86
C ALA A 143 -30.29 -8.26 -23.53
N LEU A 144 -30.61 -9.45 -23.00
CA LEU A 144 -29.94 -9.95 -21.79
C LEU A 144 -28.48 -10.36 -22.04
N GLU A 145 -28.18 -10.96 -23.19
CA GLU A 145 -26.81 -11.31 -23.57
C GLU A 145 -25.94 -10.03 -23.73
N GLU A 146 -26.51 -8.96 -24.28
CA GLU A 146 -25.87 -7.65 -24.35
C GLU A 146 -25.64 -7.08 -22.96
N ALA A 147 -26.61 -7.12 -22.06
CA ALA A 147 -26.45 -6.67 -20.66
C ALA A 147 -25.31 -7.46 -19.95
N VAL A 148 -25.21 -8.77 -20.20
CA VAL A 148 -24.12 -9.60 -19.65
C VAL A 148 -22.76 -9.10 -20.14
N ARG A 149 -22.63 -8.79 -21.44
CA ARG A 149 -21.36 -8.26 -21.98
C ARG A 149 -20.98 -6.92 -21.36
N ARG A 150 -21.92 -5.99 -21.23
CA ARG A 150 -21.71 -4.69 -20.56
C ARG A 150 -21.26 -4.85 -19.10
N VAL A 151 -21.91 -5.73 -18.33
CA VAL A 151 -21.48 -6.03 -16.95
C VAL A 151 -20.09 -6.66 -16.93
N GLY A 152 -19.77 -7.51 -17.91
CA GLY A 152 -18.43 -8.11 -18.05
C GLY A 152 -17.32 -7.09 -18.28
N SER A 153 -17.53 -6.12 -19.19
CA SER A 153 -16.56 -5.07 -19.46
C SER A 153 -16.32 -4.17 -18.24
N ILE A 154 -17.38 -3.80 -17.49
CA ILE A 154 -17.24 -3.07 -16.24
C ILE A 154 -16.41 -3.84 -15.21
N ALA A 155 -16.63 -5.17 -15.11
CA ALA A 155 -15.87 -6.01 -14.19
C ALA A 155 -14.37 -6.07 -14.52
N ILE A 156 -14.03 -6.11 -15.81
CA ILE A 156 -12.62 -6.08 -16.29
C ILE A 156 -11.94 -4.77 -15.89
N VAL A 157 -12.60 -3.64 -16.10
CA VAL A 157 -12.07 -2.31 -15.72
C VAL A 157 -11.84 -2.26 -14.21
N HIS A 158 -12.81 -2.65 -13.40
CA HIS A 158 -12.66 -2.66 -11.94
C HIS A 158 -11.55 -3.60 -11.46
N GLU A 159 -11.32 -4.71 -12.14
CA GLU A 159 -10.22 -5.61 -11.81
C GLU A 159 -8.85 -4.97 -12.09
N THR A 160 -8.72 -4.29 -13.23
CA THR A 160 -7.46 -3.63 -13.60
C THR A 160 -7.17 -2.45 -12.66
N LEU A 161 -8.18 -1.66 -12.32
CA LEU A 161 -8.07 -0.58 -11.33
C LEU A 161 -7.66 -1.08 -9.94
N SER A 162 -8.11 -2.26 -9.53
CA SER A 162 -7.74 -2.82 -8.22
C SER A 162 -6.28 -3.24 -8.12
N GLN A 163 -5.61 -3.47 -9.26
CA GLN A 163 -4.20 -3.87 -9.33
C GLN A 163 -3.25 -2.66 -9.39
N SER A 164 -3.75 -1.51 -9.80
CA SER A 164 -2.99 -0.26 -9.88
C SER A 164 -3.23 0.55 -8.60
N ALA A 165 -2.16 0.85 -7.86
CA ALA A 165 -2.22 1.79 -6.71
C ALA A 165 -2.31 3.26 -7.19
N GLU A 166 -2.27 3.48 -8.49
CA GLU A 166 -2.21 4.79 -9.14
C GLU A 166 -3.55 5.14 -9.79
N GLU A 167 -3.84 6.44 -9.89
CA GLU A 167 -5.01 6.97 -10.61
C GLU A 167 -4.97 6.70 -12.12
N HIS A 168 -3.89 6.09 -12.62
CA HIS A 168 -3.65 5.77 -14.01
C HIS A 168 -3.55 4.26 -14.21
N VAL A 169 -4.01 3.78 -15.36
CA VAL A 169 -3.99 2.36 -15.73
C VAL A 169 -3.42 2.18 -17.13
N GLN A 170 -2.71 1.08 -17.34
CA GLN A 170 -2.28 0.64 -18.67
C GLN A 170 -3.53 0.18 -19.46
N PHE A 171 -4.01 1.05 -20.35
CA PHE A 171 -5.25 0.76 -21.07
C PHE A 171 -5.11 -0.42 -22.03
N ASP A 172 -3.92 -0.68 -22.50
CA ASP A 172 -3.63 -1.81 -23.38
C ASP A 172 -3.96 -3.16 -22.71
N ASP A 173 -3.76 -3.30 -21.40
CA ASP A 173 -4.12 -4.52 -20.65
C ASP A 173 -5.65 -4.71 -20.60
N ILE A 174 -6.40 -3.61 -20.47
CA ILE A 174 -7.87 -3.63 -20.50
C ILE A 174 -8.33 -4.05 -21.89
N LEU A 175 -7.78 -3.43 -22.93
CA LEU A 175 -8.12 -3.71 -24.31
C LEU A 175 -7.87 -5.19 -24.68
N ASP A 176 -6.74 -5.74 -24.32
CA ASP A 176 -6.41 -7.16 -24.58
C ASP A 176 -7.41 -8.12 -23.90
N ARG A 177 -7.93 -7.76 -22.72
CA ARG A 177 -8.96 -8.55 -22.03
C ARG A 177 -10.32 -8.41 -22.69
N LEU A 178 -10.69 -7.20 -23.15
CA LEU A 178 -11.93 -6.95 -23.88
C LEU A 178 -11.94 -7.70 -25.21
N CYS A 179 -10.86 -7.63 -25.98
CA CYS A 179 -10.73 -8.37 -27.23
C CYS A 179 -10.88 -9.89 -27.05
N ARG A 180 -10.26 -10.46 -26.03
CA ARG A 180 -10.44 -11.89 -25.69
C ARG A 180 -11.89 -12.22 -25.34
N MET A 181 -12.57 -11.38 -24.58
CA MET A 181 -13.96 -11.59 -24.20
C MET A 181 -14.88 -11.62 -25.43
N VAL A 182 -14.61 -10.80 -26.44
CA VAL A 182 -15.39 -10.75 -27.68
C VAL A 182 -15.08 -11.95 -28.59
N THR A 183 -13.81 -12.33 -28.72
CA THR A 183 -13.41 -13.47 -29.54
C THR A 183 -13.90 -14.80 -28.96
N ASP A 184 -13.90 -14.98 -27.65
CA ASP A 184 -14.42 -16.21 -27.00
C ASP A 184 -15.92 -16.43 -27.20
N VAL A 185 -16.69 -15.38 -27.44
CA VAL A 185 -18.14 -15.46 -27.72
C VAL A 185 -18.42 -15.77 -29.20
N SER A 186 -17.48 -15.47 -30.09
CA SER A 186 -17.66 -15.62 -31.55
C SER A 186 -17.48 -17.05 -32.07
N ILE A 187 -17.54 -18.09 -31.24
CA ILE A 187 -17.30 -19.52 -31.58
C ILE A 187 -18.36 -20.11 -32.53
N VAL A 188 -19.37 -19.38 -32.97
CA VAL A 188 -20.35 -19.88 -33.92
C VAL A 188 -20.18 -19.18 -35.26
N GLY A 189 -19.20 -19.64 -36.05
CA GLY A 189 -19.23 -19.53 -37.51
C GLY A 189 -18.28 -18.56 -38.21
N ALA A 190 -17.56 -17.68 -37.51
CA ALA A 190 -16.51 -16.86 -38.13
C ALA A 190 -15.33 -16.65 -37.15
N SER A 191 -14.12 -17.00 -37.58
CA SER A 191 -12.91 -16.64 -36.84
C SER A 191 -12.64 -15.14 -37.07
N VAL A 192 -12.95 -14.30 -36.09
CA VAL A 192 -12.56 -12.91 -36.13
C VAL A 192 -11.17 -12.80 -35.49
N SER A 193 -10.19 -12.27 -36.23
CA SER A 193 -8.88 -11.88 -35.68
C SER A 193 -8.89 -10.39 -35.38
N VAL A 194 -8.49 -10.01 -34.18
CA VAL A 194 -8.29 -8.61 -33.79
C VAL A 194 -6.81 -8.31 -33.89
N GLU A 195 -6.44 -7.36 -34.75
CA GLU A 195 -5.08 -6.84 -34.84
C GLU A 195 -5.03 -5.45 -34.26
N ARG A 196 -3.95 -5.13 -33.53
CA ARG A 196 -3.73 -3.85 -32.91
C ARG A 196 -2.48 -3.18 -33.49
N ASP A 197 -2.65 -2.01 -34.12
CA ASP A 197 -1.55 -1.27 -34.74
C ASP A 197 -0.89 -0.25 -33.80
N TYR A 198 -1.60 0.20 -32.75
CA TYR A 198 -1.17 1.26 -31.87
C TYR A 198 -1.38 0.90 -30.39
N SER A 199 -0.64 1.59 -29.49
CA SER A 199 -0.78 1.50 -28.05
C SER A 199 -1.49 2.77 -27.53
N PHE A 200 -2.40 2.60 -26.56
CA PHE A 200 -3.04 3.70 -25.87
C PHE A 200 -2.20 4.20 -24.69
N GLY A 201 -1.32 3.33 -24.13
CA GLY A 201 -0.50 3.66 -22.97
C GLY A 201 -1.30 3.84 -21.69
N GLU A 202 -0.81 4.70 -20.80
CA GLU A 202 -1.43 5.00 -19.52
C GLU A 202 -2.55 6.04 -19.66
N LEU A 203 -3.71 5.72 -19.10
CA LEU A 203 -4.86 6.61 -19.07
C LEU A 203 -5.39 6.79 -17.63
N PRO A 204 -5.98 7.97 -17.32
CA PRO A 204 -6.72 8.14 -16.07
C PRO A 204 -7.85 7.11 -15.96
N SER A 205 -8.10 6.59 -14.77
CA SER A 205 -9.07 5.53 -14.50
C SER A 205 -10.48 5.84 -15.01
N GLU A 206 -10.93 7.08 -14.88
CA GLU A 206 -12.23 7.52 -15.40
C GLU A 206 -12.30 7.45 -16.92
N THR A 207 -11.25 7.92 -17.60
CA THR A 207 -11.14 7.87 -19.06
C THR A 207 -11.07 6.44 -19.56
N ALA A 208 -10.28 5.59 -18.90
CA ALA A 208 -10.16 4.17 -19.21
C ALA A 208 -11.50 3.44 -19.10
N THR A 209 -12.30 3.75 -18.07
CA THR A 209 -13.63 3.20 -17.89
C THR A 209 -14.57 3.57 -19.02
N ALA A 210 -14.64 4.87 -19.34
CA ALA A 210 -15.51 5.37 -20.42
C ALA A 210 -15.10 4.77 -21.79
N LEU A 211 -13.80 4.73 -22.08
CA LEU A 211 -13.26 4.21 -23.32
C LEU A 211 -13.48 2.68 -23.46
N ALA A 212 -13.33 1.94 -22.37
CA ALA A 212 -13.60 0.49 -22.36
C ALA A 212 -15.07 0.18 -22.67
N MET A 213 -16.01 0.98 -22.15
CA MET A 213 -17.43 0.83 -22.49
C MET A 213 -17.70 1.13 -23.98
N VAL A 214 -17.17 2.23 -24.48
CA VAL A 214 -17.33 2.59 -25.92
C VAL A 214 -16.74 1.50 -26.81
N LEU A 215 -15.55 1.01 -26.51
CA LEU A 215 -14.93 -0.06 -27.30
C LEU A 215 -15.71 -1.38 -27.23
N THR A 216 -16.30 -1.70 -26.08
CA THR A 216 -17.14 -2.89 -25.94
C THR A 216 -18.36 -2.82 -26.88
N GLU A 217 -18.98 -1.64 -27.00
CA GLU A 217 -20.11 -1.42 -27.93
C GLU A 217 -19.66 -1.47 -29.40
N LEU A 218 -18.46 -0.96 -29.72
CA LEU A 218 -17.93 -0.97 -31.09
C LEU A 218 -17.45 -2.34 -31.56
N LEU A 219 -17.05 -3.20 -30.64
CA LEU A 219 -16.58 -4.57 -30.93
C LEU A 219 -17.73 -5.60 -31.04
N GLN A 220 -18.97 -5.20 -30.85
CA GLN A 220 -20.19 -6.01 -31.01
C GLN A 220 -20.72 -5.95 -32.44
#